data_cad9a57b530d5192651ecdf6327383e9
#
_entry.id   cad9a57b530d5192651ecdf6327383e9
#
_cell.length_a   1.000
_cell.length_b   1.000
_cell.length_c   1.000
_cell.angle_alpha   90.00
_cell.angle_beta   90.00
_cell.angle_gamma   90.00
#
_symmetry.space_group_name_H-M   'P 1'
#
loop_
_entity.id
_entity.type
_entity.pdbx_description
1 polymer ?
#
loop_
_entity_poly.entity_id
_entity_poly.type
_entity_poly.pdbx_seq_one_letter_code
_entity_poly.pdbx_strand_id
1 'polypeptide(L)'
;MFQKKQYICSFGEVLWDIFPSGKLPGGAPMNFAIGIQNLGIPTVLLSRVGKDELGTALQAFLKSKNCTTDYIQVDAQRATGIVQVTATSTGENHYEIVQNSAWDYMEVTPQARKIVQNAFAIAYGTLSCRNEVSKNALLNLLKDAPIKIFDVNFRPPFYTQTLVEALMQPADIVKMNDEELHIMSNWYDRSQKTEQEQMRYLKNKFDLDKIVVTKGANGAALLDHTGYHASKGFKVQVVDTVGSGDAFLAGFLKSFYFDHATPQAALRFACALGALVATHKGANPILNQSHIHQFFKQNEE
;
A
#
# COMPACT_ATOMS: atom_id res chain seq x y z
N MET A 1 16.70 17.98 5.45
CA MET A 1 16.08 18.45 4.19
C MET A 1 16.30 17.35 3.17
N PHE A 2 15.24 16.66 2.70
CA PHE A 2 15.40 15.59 1.71
C PHE A 2 15.88 16.17 0.37
N GLN A 3 16.82 15.51 -0.30
CA GLN A 3 17.18 15.86 -1.66
C GLN A 3 16.00 15.56 -2.61
N LYS A 4 15.85 16.40 -3.64
CA LYS A 4 14.75 16.28 -4.62
C LYS A 4 14.72 14.88 -5.23
N LYS A 5 13.53 14.20 -5.21
CA LYS A 5 13.27 12.88 -5.81
C LYS A 5 13.97 11.67 -5.15
N GLN A 6 14.39 11.76 -3.91
CA GLN A 6 15.00 10.61 -3.19
C GLN A 6 14.12 9.98 -2.12
N TYR A 7 12.87 10.41 -1.99
CA TYR A 7 11.93 9.87 -1.01
C TYR A 7 10.55 9.64 -1.64
N ILE A 8 9.78 8.76 -1.03
CA ILE A 8 8.41 8.46 -1.43
C ILE A 8 7.45 8.98 -0.37
N CYS A 9 6.36 9.63 -0.80
CA CYS A 9 5.23 9.95 0.05
C CYS A 9 4.26 8.76 0.08
N SER A 10 3.70 8.47 1.26
CA SER A 10 2.56 7.57 1.43
C SER A 10 1.41 8.36 2.04
N PHE A 11 0.21 8.25 1.49
CA PHE A 11 -0.97 8.95 1.96
C PHE A 11 -2.04 7.97 2.40
N GLY A 12 -2.52 8.11 3.62
CA GLY A 12 -3.70 7.35 4.03
C GLY A 12 -3.74 7.00 5.51
N GLU A 13 -4.48 5.94 5.80
CA GLU A 13 -4.81 5.52 7.14
C GLU A 13 -3.62 4.99 7.94
N VAL A 14 -3.62 5.36 9.22
CA VAL A 14 -2.86 4.72 10.30
C VAL A 14 -3.84 4.33 11.39
N LEU A 15 -3.72 3.14 11.92
CA LEU A 15 -4.71 2.60 12.85
C LEU A 15 -4.11 1.52 13.76
N TRP A 16 -4.89 1.07 14.71
CA TRP A 16 -4.64 -0.11 15.50
C TRP A 16 -5.63 -1.22 15.16
N ASP A 17 -5.15 -2.42 14.87
CA ASP A 17 -5.95 -3.62 14.89
C ASP A 17 -6.09 -4.10 16.34
N ILE A 18 -7.31 -4.06 16.88
CA ILE A 18 -7.64 -4.38 18.27
C ILE A 18 -8.15 -5.81 18.34
N PHE A 19 -7.35 -6.70 18.89
CA PHE A 19 -7.67 -8.10 19.14
C PHE A 19 -8.05 -8.30 20.61
N PRO A 20 -8.76 -9.36 20.98
CA PRO A 20 -8.97 -9.73 22.39
C PRO A 20 -7.65 -9.93 23.16
N SER A 21 -6.58 -10.33 22.46
CA SER A 21 -5.24 -10.58 23.03
C SER A 21 -4.32 -9.37 23.07
N GLY A 22 -4.75 -8.22 22.57
CA GLY A 22 -3.93 -7.00 22.49
C GLY A 22 -4.15 -6.21 21.19
N LYS A 23 -3.24 -5.31 20.88
CA LYS A 23 -3.34 -4.48 19.67
C LYS A 23 -2.07 -4.56 18.82
N LEU A 24 -2.25 -4.46 17.52
CA LEU A 24 -1.15 -4.36 16.54
C LEU A 24 -1.30 -3.08 15.71
N PRO A 25 -0.19 -2.39 15.39
CA PRO A 25 -0.25 -1.23 14.51
C PRO A 25 -0.50 -1.69 13.06
N GLY A 26 -1.40 -1.00 12.37
CA GLY A 26 -1.86 -1.32 11.02
C GLY A 26 -2.14 -0.09 10.17
N GLY A 27 -2.63 -0.35 8.96
CA GLY A 27 -2.87 0.62 7.90
C GLY A 27 -1.92 0.40 6.73
N ALA A 28 -2.46 0.08 5.56
CA ALA A 28 -1.65 -0.22 4.38
C ALA A 28 -0.66 0.90 4.02
N PRO A 29 -1.03 2.20 4.07
CA PRO A 29 -0.07 3.28 3.82
C PRO A 29 1.07 3.32 4.83
N MET A 30 0.81 3.00 6.10
CA MET A 30 1.85 2.91 7.13
C MET A 30 2.76 1.71 6.90
N ASN A 31 2.20 0.55 6.60
CA ASN A 31 2.97 -0.67 6.32
C ASN A 31 3.90 -0.47 5.12
N PHE A 32 3.37 0.11 4.04
CA PHE A 32 4.16 0.46 2.85
C PHE A 32 5.29 1.44 3.19
N ALA A 33 4.99 2.52 3.96
CA ALA A 33 5.99 3.51 4.36
C ALA A 33 7.13 2.88 5.17
N ILE A 34 6.82 2.00 6.13
CA ILE A 34 7.82 1.25 6.91
C ILE A 34 8.59 0.30 6.00
N GLY A 35 7.91 -0.40 5.08
CA GLY A 35 8.55 -1.32 4.13
C GLY A 35 9.60 -0.63 3.27
N ILE A 36 9.26 0.52 2.67
CA ILE A 36 10.18 1.34 1.86
C ILE A 36 11.35 1.87 2.70
N GLN A 37 11.07 2.36 3.93
CA GLN A 37 12.10 2.84 4.84
C GLN A 37 13.10 1.74 5.21
N ASN A 38 12.63 0.53 5.46
CA ASN A 38 13.48 -0.63 5.76
C ASN A 38 14.36 -1.05 4.57
N LEU A 39 13.94 -0.72 3.35
CA LEU A 39 14.73 -0.94 2.12
C LEU A 39 15.71 0.23 1.82
N GLY A 40 15.86 1.17 2.76
CA GLY A 40 16.83 2.27 2.66
C GLY A 40 16.36 3.47 1.84
N ILE A 41 15.09 3.54 1.46
CA ILE A 41 14.51 4.70 0.77
C ILE A 41 13.74 5.54 1.80
N PRO A 42 14.12 6.82 2.01
CA PRO A 42 13.39 7.71 2.91
C PRO A 42 11.91 7.81 2.54
N THR A 43 11.05 7.87 3.54
CA THR A 43 9.60 7.95 3.32
C THR A 43 8.97 9.06 4.17
N VAL A 44 7.89 9.64 3.66
CA VAL A 44 7.06 10.61 4.35
C VAL A 44 5.63 10.10 4.36
N LEU A 45 5.11 9.80 5.54
CA LEU A 45 3.73 9.37 5.72
C LEU A 45 2.84 10.59 6.00
N LEU A 46 1.90 10.85 5.12
CA LEU A 46 0.84 11.85 5.25
C LEU A 46 -0.39 11.16 5.81
N SER A 47 -0.74 11.45 7.06
CA SER A 47 -1.86 10.84 7.76
C SER A 47 -2.39 11.76 8.87
N ARG A 48 -3.39 11.28 9.63
CA ARG A 48 -3.95 11.99 10.77
C ARG A 48 -4.32 11.01 11.88
N VAL A 49 -3.96 11.35 13.12
CA VAL A 49 -4.29 10.59 14.33
C VAL A 49 -5.10 11.47 15.28
N GLY A 50 -5.81 10.87 16.22
CA GLY A 50 -6.49 11.60 17.29
C GLY A 50 -5.51 12.16 18.32
N LYS A 51 -5.95 13.19 19.05
CA LYS A 51 -5.27 13.68 20.24
C LYS A 51 -5.57 12.74 21.44
N ASP A 52 -5.15 11.50 21.32
CA ASP A 52 -5.40 10.44 22.29
C ASP A 52 -4.16 9.56 22.52
N GLU A 53 -4.26 8.60 23.44
CA GLU A 53 -3.18 7.68 23.77
C GLU A 53 -2.81 6.77 22.59
N LEU A 54 -3.79 6.35 21.79
CA LEU A 54 -3.56 5.51 20.62
C LEU A 54 -2.78 6.26 19.53
N GLY A 55 -3.10 7.55 19.30
CA GLY A 55 -2.38 8.40 18.37
C GLY A 55 -0.94 8.67 18.81
N THR A 56 -0.75 8.92 20.10
CA THR A 56 0.58 9.07 20.69
C THR A 56 1.41 7.80 20.52
N ALA A 57 0.81 6.63 20.80
CA ALA A 57 1.47 5.34 20.65
C ALA A 57 1.81 5.01 19.19
N LEU A 58 0.95 5.35 18.20
CA LEU A 58 1.25 5.18 16.78
C LEU A 58 2.43 6.05 16.33
N GLN A 59 2.48 7.30 16.76
CA GLN A 59 3.61 8.18 16.44
C GLN A 59 4.91 7.66 17.05
N ALA A 60 4.87 7.15 18.30
CA ALA A 60 6.03 6.54 18.95
C ALA A 60 6.48 5.27 18.19
N PHE A 61 5.53 4.43 17.75
CA PHE A 61 5.82 3.25 16.93
C PHE A 61 6.50 3.64 15.60
N LEU A 62 5.97 4.61 14.86
CA LEU A 62 6.56 5.10 13.61
C LEU A 62 7.99 5.61 13.82
N LYS A 63 8.23 6.38 14.88
CA LYS A 63 9.58 6.85 15.26
C LYS A 63 10.54 5.68 15.54
N SER A 64 10.06 4.60 16.19
CA SER A 64 10.85 3.40 16.45
C SER A 64 11.23 2.64 15.15
N LYS A 65 10.49 2.88 14.06
CA LYS A 65 10.77 2.36 12.72
C LYS A 65 11.53 3.36 11.83
N ASN A 66 12.12 4.39 12.41
CA ASN A 66 12.84 5.47 11.72
C ASN A 66 12.00 6.24 10.69
N CYS A 67 10.67 6.21 10.82
CA CYS A 67 9.76 7.03 10.01
C CYS A 67 9.54 8.39 10.67
N THR A 68 9.62 9.48 9.87
CA THR A 68 9.27 10.81 10.38
C THR A 68 7.78 10.91 10.65
N THR A 69 7.42 11.62 11.73
CA THR A 69 6.02 11.89 12.09
C THR A 69 5.62 13.35 11.88
N ASP A 70 6.49 14.15 11.26
CA ASP A 70 6.30 15.60 11.10
C ASP A 70 5.09 15.96 10.22
N TYR A 71 4.60 15.00 9.43
CA TYR A 71 3.47 15.15 8.52
C TYR A 71 2.24 14.35 8.98
N ILE A 72 2.25 13.82 10.21
CA ILE A 72 1.09 13.21 10.84
C ILE A 72 0.31 14.32 11.54
N GLN A 73 -0.87 14.62 11.03
CA GLN A 73 -1.78 15.61 11.64
C GLN A 73 -2.36 15.06 12.94
N VAL A 74 -2.71 15.96 13.87
CA VAL A 74 -3.35 15.61 15.15
C VAL A 74 -4.74 16.23 15.21
N ASP A 75 -5.78 15.40 15.31
CA ASP A 75 -7.18 15.80 15.42
C ASP A 75 -7.55 15.95 16.90
N ALA A 76 -8.10 17.11 17.27
CA ALA A 76 -8.54 17.36 18.64
C ALA A 76 -9.95 16.81 18.94
N GLN A 77 -10.71 16.41 17.90
CA GLN A 77 -12.12 16.06 18.03
C GLN A 77 -12.40 14.58 17.67
N ARG A 78 -11.57 13.98 16.79
CA ARG A 78 -11.76 12.63 16.30
C ARG A 78 -10.71 11.68 16.86
N ALA A 79 -11.15 10.47 17.17
CA ALA A 79 -10.27 9.44 17.71
C ALA A 79 -9.30 8.90 16.63
N THR A 80 -8.18 8.38 17.08
CA THR A 80 -7.28 7.57 16.26
C THR A 80 -8.01 6.35 15.70
N GLY A 81 -7.75 6.03 14.44
CA GLY A 81 -8.39 4.92 13.75
C GLY A 81 -8.13 3.58 14.43
N ILE A 82 -9.16 2.75 14.47
CA ILE A 82 -9.06 1.37 14.93
C ILE A 82 -9.83 0.43 13.99
N VAL A 83 -9.37 -0.82 13.92
CA VAL A 83 -10.12 -1.95 13.40
C VAL A 83 -10.39 -2.88 14.57
N GLN A 84 -11.67 -3.14 14.84
CA GLN A 84 -12.07 -4.10 15.86
C GLN A 84 -12.01 -5.51 15.26
N VAL A 85 -11.22 -6.39 15.85
CA VAL A 85 -11.09 -7.79 15.39
C VAL A 85 -11.75 -8.69 16.41
N THR A 86 -12.80 -9.37 15.98
CA THR A 86 -13.55 -10.35 16.82
C THR A 86 -13.50 -11.72 16.17
N ALA A 87 -13.24 -12.76 16.98
CA ALA A 87 -13.32 -14.12 16.49
C ALA A 87 -14.81 -14.51 16.34
N THR A 88 -15.16 -15.07 15.19
CA THR A 88 -16.47 -15.66 14.96
C THR A 88 -16.57 -17.04 15.62
N SER A 89 -17.79 -17.56 15.77
CA SER A 89 -18.04 -18.93 16.27
C SER A 89 -17.44 -20.01 15.37
N THR A 90 -17.14 -19.70 14.12
CA THR A 90 -16.48 -20.58 13.14
C THR A 90 -14.95 -20.52 13.20
N GLY A 91 -14.36 -19.65 14.06
CA GLY A 91 -12.93 -19.48 14.20
C GLY A 91 -12.31 -18.49 13.18
N GLU A 92 -13.13 -17.90 12.33
CA GLU A 92 -12.71 -16.82 11.42
C GLU A 92 -12.70 -15.47 12.16
N ASN A 93 -11.80 -14.57 11.74
CA ASN A 93 -11.78 -13.21 12.28
C ASN A 93 -12.76 -12.31 11.49
N HIS A 94 -13.58 -11.58 12.21
CA HIS A 94 -14.39 -10.49 11.68
C HIS A 94 -13.67 -9.15 11.94
N TYR A 95 -13.51 -8.34 10.89
CA TYR A 95 -12.82 -7.05 10.94
C TYR A 95 -13.83 -5.91 10.75
N GLU A 96 -13.99 -5.09 11.76
CA GLU A 96 -14.83 -3.88 11.70
C GLU A 96 -13.94 -2.64 11.70
N ILE A 97 -13.86 -1.95 10.55
CA ILE A 97 -13.11 -0.70 10.42
C ILE A 97 -13.97 0.45 10.92
N VAL A 98 -13.62 1.01 12.08
CA VAL A 98 -14.39 2.09 12.70
C VAL A 98 -14.40 3.32 11.80
N GLN A 99 -15.58 3.90 11.60
CA GLN A 99 -15.79 5.09 10.78
C GLN A 99 -15.59 6.37 11.59
N ASN A 100 -15.47 7.50 10.89
CA ASN A 100 -15.24 8.84 11.47
C ASN A 100 -13.97 8.93 12.32
N SER A 101 -12.96 8.18 11.95
CA SER A 101 -11.62 8.24 12.54
C SER A 101 -10.86 9.49 12.05
N ALA A 102 -9.82 9.88 12.77
CA ALA A 102 -9.05 11.09 12.43
C ALA A 102 -8.53 11.09 10.98
N TRP A 103 -8.05 9.95 10.46
CA TRP A 103 -7.56 9.83 9.09
C TRP A 103 -8.64 9.96 8.01
N ASP A 104 -9.93 9.89 8.34
CA ASP A 104 -11.03 10.22 7.41
C ASP A 104 -11.09 11.72 7.09
N TYR A 105 -10.36 12.55 7.82
CA TYR A 105 -10.42 14.02 7.77
C TYR A 105 -9.04 14.67 7.57
N MET A 106 -8.19 14.05 6.77
CA MET A 106 -6.89 14.64 6.40
C MET A 106 -7.06 15.92 5.60
N GLU A 107 -6.19 16.89 5.85
CA GLU A 107 -6.22 18.21 5.22
C GLU A 107 -4.95 18.47 4.42
N VAL A 108 -5.07 19.28 3.34
CA VAL A 108 -3.91 19.74 2.59
C VAL A 108 -3.28 20.92 3.29
N THR A 109 -2.06 20.76 3.78
CA THR A 109 -1.25 21.86 4.29
C THR A 109 -0.26 22.34 3.21
N PRO A 110 0.22 23.61 3.26
CA PRO A 110 1.28 24.08 2.36
C PRO A 110 2.55 23.21 2.44
N GLN A 111 2.86 22.69 3.64
CA GLN A 111 4.00 21.80 3.87
C GLN A 111 3.78 20.44 3.18
N ALA A 112 2.57 19.85 3.32
CA ALA A 112 2.21 18.59 2.64
C ALA A 112 2.31 18.74 1.11
N ARG A 113 1.80 19.84 0.56
CA ARG A 113 1.91 20.13 -0.88
C ARG A 113 3.37 20.21 -1.33
N LYS A 114 4.19 20.97 -0.62
CA LYS A 114 5.60 21.13 -0.94
C LYS A 114 6.38 19.82 -0.88
N ILE A 115 6.08 18.97 0.12
CA ILE A 115 6.76 17.67 0.24
C ILE A 115 6.33 16.73 -0.90
N VAL A 116 5.06 16.71 -1.29
CA VAL A 116 4.58 15.89 -2.41
C VAL A 116 5.19 16.34 -3.74
N GLN A 117 5.26 17.64 -4.02
CA GLN A 117 5.88 18.19 -5.25
C GLN A 117 7.35 17.80 -5.43
N ASN A 118 8.07 17.61 -4.34
CA ASN A 118 9.50 17.27 -4.35
C ASN A 118 9.78 15.78 -4.16
N ALA A 119 8.76 14.96 -3.90
CA ALA A 119 8.88 13.52 -3.77
C ALA A 119 9.23 12.85 -5.11
N PHE A 120 9.77 11.64 -5.06
CA PHE A 120 9.85 10.77 -6.22
C PHE A 120 8.44 10.35 -6.67
N ALA A 121 7.61 9.92 -5.72
CA ALA A 121 6.25 9.45 -5.96
C ALA A 121 5.37 9.65 -4.71
N ILE A 122 4.06 9.55 -4.90
CA ILE A 122 3.09 9.39 -3.84
C ILE A 122 2.33 8.06 -4.03
N ALA A 123 2.28 7.24 -2.98
CA ALA A 123 1.46 6.02 -2.93
C ALA A 123 0.20 6.28 -2.10
N TYR A 124 -0.94 5.74 -2.55
CA TYR A 124 -2.24 5.88 -1.91
C TYR A 124 -3.13 4.68 -2.18
N GLY A 125 -4.17 4.51 -1.36
CA GLY A 125 -5.11 3.40 -1.47
C GLY A 125 -6.58 3.84 -1.43
N THR A 126 -7.50 2.88 -1.60
CA THR A 126 -8.94 3.16 -1.66
C THR A 126 -9.52 3.53 -0.30
N LEU A 127 -9.13 2.82 0.77
CA LEU A 127 -9.76 2.94 2.09
C LEU A 127 -9.67 4.35 2.66
N SER A 128 -8.52 4.99 2.54
CA SER A 128 -8.30 6.36 3.02
C SER A 128 -9.15 7.42 2.33
N CYS A 129 -9.81 7.06 1.23
CA CYS A 129 -10.69 7.92 0.44
C CYS A 129 -12.19 7.61 0.64
N ARG A 130 -12.55 6.80 1.63
CA ARG A 130 -13.95 6.50 1.96
C ARG A 130 -14.75 7.73 2.43
N ASN A 131 -14.05 8.75 2.94
CA ASN A 131 -14.63 10.03 3.32
C ASN A 131 -14.21 11.12 2.33
N GLU A 132 -15.15 11.97 1.96
CA GLU A 132 -14.95 13.04 0.98
C GLU A 132 -13.85 14.02 1.37
N VAL A 133 -13.63 14.30 2.67
CA VAL A 133 -12.59 15.23 3.13
C VAL A 133 -11.21 14.71 2.74
N SER A 134 -10.85 13.50 3.16
CA SER A 134 -9.56 12.89 2.82
C SER A 134 -9.42 12.58 1.32
N LYS A 135 -10.52 12.16 0.66
CA LYS A 135 -10.52 11.98 -0.80
C LYS A 135 -10.16 13.28 -1.54
N ASN A 136 -10.83 14.38 -1.19
CA ASN A 136 -10.57 15.68 -1.82
C ASN A 136 -9.17 16.21 -1.49
N ALA A 137 -8.67 15.97 -0.28
CA ALA A 137 -7.30 16.30 0.10
C ALA A 137 -6.30 15.53 -0.77
N LEU A 138 -6.47 14.21 -0.93
CA LEU A 138 -5.62 13.40 -1.81
C LEU A 138 -5.66 13.90 -3.24
N LEU A 139 -6.84 14.00 -3.85
CA LEU A 139 -7.00 14.43 -5.25
C LEU A 139 -6.37 15.81 -5.50
N ASN A 140 -6.36 16.68 -4.49
CA ASN A 140 -5.69 17.96 -4.57
C ASN A 140 -4.16 17.82 -4.56
N LEU A 141 -3.61 16.94 -3.72
CA LEU A 141 -2.16 16.67 -3.67
C LEU A 141 -1.66 15.97 -4.94
N LEU A 142 -2.46 15.08 -5.54
CA LEU A 142 -2.09 14.35 -6.76
C LEU A 142 -1.86 15.27 -7.96
N LYS A 143 -2.43 16.48 -7.98
CA LYS A 143 -2.19 17.47 -9.05
C LYS A 143 -0.72 17.91 -9.11
N ASP A 144 -0.04 17.87 -7.99
CA ASP A 144 1.33 18.33 -7.83
C ASP A 144 2.36 17.18 -7.80
N ALA A 145 1.90 15.93 -7.68
CA ALA A 145 2.75 14.76 -7.52
C ALA A 145 3.42 14.35 -8.84
N PRO A 146 4.74 14.07 -8.84
CA PRO A 146 5.46 13.65 -10.05
C PRO A 146 5.04 12.27 -10.56
N ILE A 147 4.93 11.28 -9.67
CA ILE A 147 4.47 9.91 -9.97
C ILE A 147 3.41 9.51 -8.95
N LYS A 148 2.31 8.98 -9.42
CA LYS A 148 1.13 8.61 -8.63
C LYS A 148 0.91 7.12 -8.68
N ILE A 149 1.02 6.47 -7.52
CA ILE A 149 0.95 5.02 -7.36
C ILE A 149 -0.30 4.67 -6.58
N PHE A 150 -1.24 4.05 -7.23
CA PHE A 150 -2.49 3.60 -6.64
C PHE A 150 -2.43 2.11 -6.28
N ASP A 151 -2.49 1.79 -5.00
CA ASP A 151 -2.75 0.43 -4.52
C ASP A 151 -4.25 0.27 -4.27
N VAL A 152 -4.92 -0.51 -5.10
CA VAL A 152 -6.38 -0.68 -5.09
C VAL A 152 -6.87 -1.13 -3.72
N ASN A 153 -6.35 -2.22 -3.20
CA ASN A 153 -6.48 -2.69 -1.83
C ASN A 153 -7.89 -2.55 -1.24
N PHE A 154 -8.87 -3.22 -1.87
CA PHE A 154 -10.28 -3.14 -1.49
C PHE A 154 -10.56 -3.57 -0.05
N ARG A 155 -11.39 -2.80 0.63
CA ARG A 155 -11.92 -3.11 1.97
C ARG A 155 -13.45 -2.92 1.95
N PRO A 156 -14.22 -3.98 1.71
CA PRO A 156 -15.68 -3.89 1.79
C PRO A 156 -16.14 -3.41 3.18
N PRO A 157 -17.19 -2.57 3.24
CA PRO A 157 -17.98 -2.00 2.15
C PRO A 157 -17.46 -0.63 1.66
N PHE A 158 -16.22 -0.25 1.93
CA PHE A 158 -15.69 1.11 1.79
C PHE A 158 -15.14 1.42 0.39
N TYR A 159 -15.63 0.76 -0.64
CA TYR A 159 -15.31 1.12 -2.01
C TYR A 159 -16.56 1.07 -2.91
N THR A 160 -16.54 1.88 -3.94
CA THR A 160 -17.52 1.88 -5.03
C THR A 160 -16.79 2.03 -6.36
N GLN A 161 -17.40 1.59 -7.46
CA GLN A 161 -16.82 1.79 -8.79
C GLN A 161 -16.46 3.27 -9.03
N THR A 162 -17.37 4.20 -8.69
CA THR A 162 -17.16 5.65 -8.86
C THR A 162 -15.95 6.15 -8.07
N LEU A 163 -15.77 5.69 -6.82
CA LEU A 163 -14.60 6.06 -6.01
C LEU A 163 -13.32 5.56 -6.65
N VAL A 164 -13.29 4.28 -7.04
CA VAL A 164 -12.11 3.65 -7.64
C VAL A 164 -11.75 4.31 -8.96
N GLU A 165 -12.72 4.64 -9.82
CA GLU A 165 -12.51 5.40 -11.05
C GLU A 165 -11.87 6.77 -10.79
N ALA A 166 -12.36 7.50 -9.79
CA ALA A 166 -11.80 8.79 -9.42
C ALA A 166 -10.33 8.70 -8.94
N LEU A 167 -9.94 7.57 -8.33
CA LEU A 167 -8.58 7.31 -7.88
C LEU A 167 -7.67 6.75 -8.98
N MET A 168 -8.23 5.99 -9.92
CA MET A 168 -7.54 5.46 -11.10
C MET A 168 -7.18 6.57 -12.10
N GLN A 169 -8.09 7.53 -12.30
CA GLN A 169 -7.95 8.56 -13.34
C GLN A 169 -6.64 9.36 -13.25
N PRO A 170 -6.14 9.78 -12.07
CA PRO A 170 -4.86 10.47 -11.97
C PRO A 170 -3.66 9.54 -11.88
N ALA A 171 -3.83 8.22 -11.75
CA ALA A 171 -2.74 7.29 -11.45
C ALA A 171 -1.81 7.08 -12.66
N ASP A 172 -0.51 6.97 -12.39
CA ASP A 172 0.48 6.56 -13.39
C ASP A 172 0.74 5.04 -13.28
N ILE A 173 0.75 4.53 -12.04
CA ILE A 173 1.00 3.12 -11.74
C ILE A 173 -0.14 2.61 -10.85
N VAL A 174 -0.69 1.46 -11.20
CA VAL A 174 -1.72 0.80 -10.40
C VAL A 174 -1.25 -0.59 -9.99
N LYS A 175 -1.37 -0.91 -8.72
CA LYS A 175 -1.19 -2.27 -8.21
C LYS A 175 -2.52 -2.77 -7.66
N MET A 176 -2.82 -4.02 -7.96
CA MET A 176 -3.99 -4.74 -7.46
C MET A 176 -3.68 -6.22 -7.30
N ASN A 177 -4.55 -6.98 -6.65
CA ASN A 177 -4.49 -8.43 -6.70
C ASN A 177 -5.36 -8.99 -7.85
N ASP A 178 -5.31 -10.30 -8.08
CA ASP A 178 -6.04 -10.97 -9.16
C ASP A 178 -7.56 -10.92 -8.97
N GLU A 179 -8.06 -10.95 -7.74
CA GLU A 179 -9.47 -10.81 -7.43
C GLU A 179 -9.96 -9.37 -7.72
N GLU A 180 -9.20 -8.36 -7.31
CA GLU A 180 -9.47 -6.95 -7.59
C GLU A 180 -9.46 -6.66 -9.10
N LEU A 181 -8.50 -7.24 -9.83
CA LEU A 181 -8.44 -7.17 -11.29
C LEU A 181 -9.72 -7.73 -11.92
N HIS A 182 -10.16 -8.89 -11.46
CA HIS A 182 -11.38 -9.52 -11.95
C HIS A 182 -12.63 -8.69 -11.65
N ILE A 183 -12.77 -8.18 -10.42
CA ILE A 183 -13.88 -7.30 -10.02
C ILE A 183 -13.92 -6.06 -10.92
N MET A 184 -12.79 -5.37 -11.06
CA MET A 184 -12.70 -4.12 -11.82
C MET A 184 -12.96 -4.35 -13.32
N SER A 185 -12.43 -5.43 -13.89
CA SER A 185 -12.68 -5.75 -15.30
C SER A 185 -14.16 -5.98 -15.57
N ASN A 186 -14.85 -6.66 -14.67
CA ASN A 186 -16.28 -6.94 -14.78
C ASN A 186 -17.19 -5.70 -14.70
N TRP A 187 -16.71 -4.58 -14.17
CA TRP A 187 -17.47 -3.33 -14.18
C TRP A 187 -17.63 -2.73 -15.58
N TYR A 188 -16.74 -3.06 -16.53
CA TYR A 188 -16.71 -2.43 -17.85
C TYR A 188 -17.06 -3.39 -18.98
N ASP A 189 -16.26 -4.44 -19.14
CA ASP A 189 -16.39 -5.39 -20.23
C ASP A 189 -16.03 -6.79 -19.77
N ARG A 190 -16.98 -7.71 -19.87
CA ARG A 190 -16.82 -9.12 -19.47
C ARG A 190 -16.25 -9.99 -20.59
N SER A 191 -15.84 -9.41 -21.70
CA SER A 191 -15.28 -10.15 -22.85
C SER A 191 -13.83 -10.57 -22.63
N GLN A 192 -13.08 -9.87 -21.74
CA GLN A 192 -11.70 -10.22 -21.43
C GLN A 192 -11.64 -11.50 -20.61
N LYS A 193 -11.02 -12.52 -21.19
CA LYS A 193 -10.97 -13.87 -20.61
C LYS A 193 -9.66 -14.16 -19.88
N THR A 194 -8.57 -13.52 -20.30
CA THR A 194 -7.25 -13.73 -19.72
C THR A 194 -6.83 -12.56 -18.84
N GLU A 195 -5.99 -12.83 -17.85
CA GLU A 195 -5.35 -11.79 -17.00
C GLU A 195 -4.71 -10.69 -17.85
N GLN A 196 -3.95 -11.07 -18.87
CA GLN A 196 -3.28 -10.11 -19.74
C GLN A 196 -4.25 -9.21 -20.51
N GLU A 197 -5.38 -9.74 -20.96
CA GLU A 197 -6.44 -8.96 -21.63
C GLU A 197 -7.08 -7.98 -20.65
N GLN A 198 -7.38 -8.41 -19.42
CA GLN A 198 -7.93 -7.57 -18.37
C GLN A 198 -6.96 -6.44 -17.99
N MET A 199 -5.68 -6.75 -17.77
CA MET A 199 -4.65 -5.75 -17.50
C MET A 199 -4.53 -4.74 -18.65
N ARG A 200 -4.50 -5.21 -19.91
CA ARG A 200 -4.40 -4.33 -21.08
C ARG A 200 -5.62 -3.43 -21.22
N TYR A 201 -6.80 -3.95 -20.97
CA TYR A 201 -8.03 -3.18 -21.02
C TYR A 201 -8.01 -2.03 -19.99
N LEU A 202 -7.75 -2.34 -18.71
CA LEU A 202 -7.68 -1.32 -17.67
C LEU A 202 -6.55 -0.32 -17.89
N LYS A 203 -5.36 -0.80 -18.30
CA LYS A 203 -4.21 0.06 -18.63
C LYS A 203 -4.57 1.08 -19.71
N ASN A 204 -5.22 0.66 -20.79
CA ASN A 204 -5.61 1.54 -21.90
C ASN A 204 -6.77 2.47 -21.49
N LYS A 205 -7.76 1.96 -20.74
CA LYS A 205 -8.93 2.73 -20.33
C LYS A 205 -8.56 3.92 -19.45
N PHE A 206 -7.57 3.78 -18.58
CA PHE A 206 -7.15 4.81 -17.62
C PHE A 206 -5.80 5.47 -17.98
N ASP A 207 -5.25 5.17 -19.16
CA ASP A 207 -3.98 5.71 -19.66
C ASP A 207 -2.82 5.51 -18.66
N LEU A 208 -2.73 4.31 -18.08
CA LEU A 208 -1.72 3.98 -17.08
C LEU A 208 -0.36 3.69 -17.72
N ASP A 209 0.71 4.14 -17.09
CA ASP A 209 2.06 3.72 -17.47
C ASP A 209 2.28 2.23 -17.18
N LYS A 210 1.87 1.79 -16.01
CA LYS A 210 2.04 0.42 -15.53
C LYS A 210 0.83 -0.10 -14.76
N ILE A 211 0.57 -1.40 -14.92
CA ILE A 211 -0.35 -2.14 -14.06
C ILE A 211 0.37 -3.37 -13.52
N VAL A 212 0.31 -3.57 -12.21
CA VAL A 212 0.93 -4.68 -11.48
C VAL A 212 -0.15 -5.49 -10.80
N VAL A 213 -0.14 -6.80 -11.02
CA VAL A 213 -1.12 -7.73 -10.42
C VAL A 213 -0.39 -8.76 -9.58
N THR A 214 -0.76 -8.84 -8.29
CA THR A 214 -0.26 -9.85 -7.35
C THR A 214 -1.22 -11.04 -7.29
N LYS A 215 -0.68 -12.26 -7.17
CA LYS A 215 -1.43 -13.53 -7.20
C LYS A 215 -1.05 -14.46 -6.04
N GLY A 216 -0.70 -13.88 -4.92
CA GLY A 216 -0.25 -14.62 -3.74
C GLY A 216 0.89 -15.59 -4.05
N ALA A 217 0.70 -16.86 -3.72
CA ALA A 217 1.69 -17.92 -3.99
C ALA A 217 1.96 -18.17 -5.49
N ASN A 218 1.07 -17.69 -6.38
CA ASN A 218 1.23 -17.82 -7.83
C ASN A 218 2.10 -16.69 -8.43
N GLY A 219 2.59 -15.77 -7.61
CA GLY A 219 3.50 -14.71 -8.01
C GLY A 219 2.85 -13.40 -8.40
N ALA A 220 3.35 -12.78 -9.46
CA ALA A 220 2.85 -11.48 -9.91
C ALA A 220 3.09 -11.26 -11.41
N ALA A 221 2.35 -10.31 -11.97
CA ALA A 221 2.51 -9.86 -13.35
C ALA A 221 2.63 -8.32 -13.39
N LEU A 222 3.34 -7.83 -14.39
CA LEU A 222 3.47 -6.41 -14.77
C LEU A 222 3.14 -6.27 -16.25
N LEU A 223 2.34 -5.30 -16.59
CA LEU A 223 2.15 -4.85 -17.97
C LEU A 223 2.56 -3.38 -18.07
N ASP A 224 3.56 -3.09 -18.90
CA ASP A 224 4.03 -1.75 -19.21
C ASP A 224 4.24 -1.55 -20.72
N HIS A 225 4.96 -0.49 -21.12
CA HIS A 225 5.26 -0.21 -22.52
C HIS A 225 6.20 -1.23 -23.17
N THR A 226 6.97 -2.00 -22.37
CA THR A 226 7.88 -3.05 -22.86
C THR A 226 7.16 -4.38 -23.05
N GLY A 227 5.94 -4.51 -22.55
CA GLY A 227 5.11 -5.70 -22.68
C GLY A 227 4.63 -6.31 -21.37
N TYR A 228 4.22 -7.56 -21.44
CA TYR A 228 3.77 -8.34 -20.31
C TYR A 228 4.93 -9.15 -19.71
N HIS A 229 5.14 -9.00 -18.41
CA HIS A 229 6.16 -9.69 -17.63
C HIS A 229 5.49 -10.43 -16.47
N ALA A 230 5.96 -11.63 -16.16
CA ALA A 230 5.45 -12.38 -15.02
C ALA A 230 6.58 -13.02 -14.22
N SER A 231 6.38 -13.16 -12.93
CA SER A 231 7.27 -13.89 -12.02
C SER A 231 6.46 -14.91 -11.23
N LYS A 232 7.03 -16.09 -11.02
CA LYS A 232 6.47 -17.07 -10.10
C LYS A 232 6.56 -16.55 -8.67
N GLY A 233 5.64 -16.99 -7.82
CA GLY A 233 5.69 -16.74 -6.39
C GLY A 233 6.64 -17.68 -5.67
N PHE A 234 6.74 -17.49 -4.37
CA PHE A 234 7.50 -18.34 -3.47
C PHE A 234 6.55 -19.16 -2.59
N LYS A 235 6.80 -20.45 -2.50
CA LYS A 235 6.04 -21.34 -1.61
C LYS A 235 6.64 -21.23 -0.22
N VAL A 236 5.90 -20.71 0.73
CA VAL A 236 6.32 -20.52 2.12
C VAL A 236 5.28 -21.04 3.09
N GLN A 237 5.69 -21.33 4.32
CA GLN A 237 4.74 -21.58 5.40
C GLN A 237 4.17 -20.22 5.85
N VAL A 238 2.92 -19.97 5.49
CA VAL A 238 2.23 -18.73 5.81
C VAL A 238 1.85 -18.71 7.30
N VAL A 239 2.25 -17.65 7.98
CA VAL A 239 1.87 -17.34 9.37
C VAL A 239 0.79 -16.25 9.38
N ASP A 240 0.98 -15.18 8.59
CA ASP A 240 0.04 -14.05 8.50
C ASP A 240 0.23 -13.37 7.13
N THR A 241 -0.85 -13.06 6.42
CA THR A 241 -0.78 -12.40 5.12
C THR A 241 -0.84 -10.88 5.19
N VAL A 242 -1.09 -10.31 6.38
CA VAL A 242 -1.18 -8.86 6.58
C VAL A 242 0.15 -8.20 6.23
N GLY A 243 0.09 -7.15 5.39
CA GLY A 243 1.26 -6.39 4.95
C GLY A 243 2.06 -7.03 3.80
N SER A 244 1.74 -8.27 3.36
CA SER A 244 2.45 -8.91 2.24
C SER A 244 2.34 -8.11 0.94
N GLY A 245 1.15 -7.56 0.64
CA GLY A 245 0.91 -6.70 -0.52
C GLY A 245 1.64 -5.36 -0.42
N ASP A 246 1.71 -4.79 0.78
CA ASP A 246 2.41 -3.53 1.06
C ASP A 246 3.93 -3.73 0.89
N ALA A 247 4.47 -4.85 1.41
CA ALA A 247 5.86 -5.24 1.26
C ALA A 247 6.22 -5.54 -0.20
N PHE A 248 5.33 -6.22 -0.94
CA PHE A 248 5.50 -6.43 -2.38
C PHE A 248 5.64 -5.09 -3.10
N LEU A 249 4.72 -4.13 -2.87
CA LEU A 249 4.79 -2.82 -3.53
C LEU A 249 6.08 -2.09 -3.18
N ALA A 250 6.50 -2.12 -1.92
CA ALA A 250 7.76 -1.53 -1.48
C ALA A 250 8.96 -2.17 -2.21
N GLY A 251 9.00 -3.50 -2.28
CA GLY A 251 10.04 -4.26 -2.99
C GLY A 251 10.06 -3.96 -4.48
N PHE A 252 8.90 -3.90 -5.12
CA PHE A 252 8.77 -3.59 -6.54
C PHE A 252 9.34 -2.20 -6.86
N LEU A 253 8.92 -1.18 -6.10
CA LEU A 253 9.40 0.19 -6.34
C LEU A 253 10.90 0.32 -6.09
N LYS A 254 11.42 -0.28 -5.01
CA LYS A 254 12.85 -0.29 -4.72
C LYS A 254 13.64 -0.89 -5.87
N SER A 255 13.30 -2.12 -6.25
CA SER A 255 14.05 -2.86 -7.26
C SER A 255 13.92 -2.22 -8.66
N PHE A 256 12.71 -1.83 -9.05
CA PHE A 256 12.46 -1.30 -10.39
C PHE A 256 13.02 0.12 -10.59
N TYR A 257 12.77 1.03 -9.64
CA TYR A 257 13.09 2.45 -9.82
C TYR A 257 14.40 2.91 -9.18
N PHE A 258 14.85 2.26 -8.12
CA PHE A 258 16.04 2.69 -7.39
C PHE A 258 17.26 1.80 -7.66
N ASP A 259 17.02 0.50 -7.91
CA ASP A 259 18.09 -0.43 -8.32
C ASP A 259 18.17 -0.59 -9.85
N HIS A 260 17.21 -0.01 -10.61
CA HIS A 260 17.14 -0.10 -12.06
C HIS A 260 17.11 -1.54 -12.59
N ALA A 261 16.48 -2.45 -11.84
CA ALA A 261 16.36 -3.85 -12.23
C ALA A 261 15.41 -4.03 -13.42
N THR A 262 15.60 -5.12 -14.15
CA THR A 262 14.65 -5.51 -15.20
C THR A 262 13.26 -5.80 -14.61
N PRO A 263 12.17 -5.68 -15.40
CA PRO A 263 10.83 -6.01 -14.95
C PRO A 263 10.73 -7.36 -14.24
N GLN A 264 11.34 -8.38 -14.80
CA GLN A 264 11.39 -9.73 -14.26
C GLN A 264 12.08 -9.78 -12.87
N ALA A 265 13.26 -9.15 -12.76
CA ALA A 265 14.02 -9.13 -11.51
C ALA A 265 13.28 -8.33 -10.43
N ALA A 266 12.64 -7.21 -10.80
CA ALA A 266 11.85 -6.41 -9.87
C ALA A 266 10.62 -7.17 -9.35
N LEU A 267 9.89 -7.87 -10.21
CA LEU A 267 8.78 -8.73 -9.81
C LEU A 267 9.25 -9.86 -8.88
N ARG A 268 10.37 -10.52 -9.22
CA ARG A 268 10.93 -11.60 -8.39
C ARG A 268 11.30 -11.10 -6.99
N PHE A 269 11.98 -9.96 -6.90
CA PHE A 269 12.33 -9.33 -5.63
C PHE A 269 11.09 -8.96 -4.81
N ALA A 270 10.09 -8.36 -5.44
CA ALA A 270 8.83 -7.99 -4.82
C ALA A 270 8.06 -9.22 -4.28
N CYS A 271 7.97 -10.30 -5.08
CA CYS A 271 7.36 -11.56 -4.66
C CYS A 271 8.09 -12.16 -3.45
N ALA A 272 9.43 -12.14 -3.45
CA ALA A 272 10.22 -12.65 -2.34
C ALA A 272 9.98 -11.86 -1.05
N LEU A 273 9.91 -10.54 -1.13
CA LEU A 273 9.67 -9.68 0.03
C LEU A 273 8.26 -9.88 0.60
N GLY A 274 7.24 -9.94 -0.27
CA GLY A 274 5.86 -10.25 0.15
C GLY A 274 5.75 -11.63 0.81
N ALA A 275 6.40 -12.66 0.22
CA ALA A 275 6.43 -14.00 0.78
C ALA A 275 7.17 -14.05 2.13
N LEU A 276 8.29 -13.34 2.25
CA LEU A 276 9.07 -13.28 3.50
C LEU A 276 8.25 -12.62 4.63
N VAL A 277 7.50 -11.54 4.34
CA VAL A 277 6.59 -10.92 5.31
C VAL A 277 5.52 -11.94 5.73
N ALA A 278 4.96 -12.69 4.80
CA ALA A 278 3.93 -13.69 5.09
C ALA A 278 4.38 -14.82 6.04
N THR A 279 5.69 -15.04 6.22
CA THR A 279 6.23 -16.01 7.20
C THR A 279 6.28 -15.47 8.63
N HIS A 280 5.88 -14.23 8.87
CA HIS A 280 5.93 -13.58 10.17
C HIS A 280 4.54 -13.13 10.62
N LYS A 281 4.38 -12.90 11.93
CA LYS A 281 3.15 -12.33 12.49
C LYS A 281 3.15 -10.80 12.33
N GLY A 282 2.07 -10.25 11.78
CA GLY A 282 1.88 -8.81 11.57
C GLY A 282 2.65 -8.25 10.37
N ALA A 283 2.28 -7.04 9.95
CA ALA A 283 2.68 -6.43 8.69
C ALA A 283 4.14 -5.92 8.64
N ASN A 284 4.76 -5.67 9.80
CA ASN A 284 6.03 -4.94 9.89
C ASN A 284 7.13 -5.73 10.65
N PRO A 285 7.47 -6.97 10.22
CA PRO A 285 8.55 -7.71 10.82
C PRO A 285 9.89 -6.96 10.67
N ILE A 286 10.82 -7.21 11.58
CA ILE A 286 12.17 -6.66 11.45
C ILE A 286 12.93 -7.49 10.43
N LEU A 287 12.99 -6.99 9.20
CA LEU A 287 13.72 -7.59 8.10
C LEU A 287 14.96 -6.75 7.79
N ASN A 288 16.10 -7.41 7.69
CA ASN A 288 17.34 -6.78 7.22
C ASN A 288 17.80 -7.42 5.90
N GLN A 289 18.80 -6.82 5.27
CA GLN A 289 19.31 -7.31 3.99
C GLN A 289 19.80 -8.77 4.05
N SER A 290 20.34 -9.22 5.19
CA SER A 290 20.77 -10.61 5.34
C SER A 290 19.61 -11.59 5.34
N HIS A 291 18.46 -11.25 5.95
CA HIS A 291 17.24 -12.07 5.90
C HIS A 291 16.74 -12.22 4.47
N ILE A 292 16.70 -11.12 3.71
CA ILE A 292 16.28 -11.14 2.32
C ILE A 292 17.24 -12.00 1.46
N HIS A 293 18.54 -11.80 1.63
CA HIS A 293 19.55 -12.57 0.92
C HIS A 293 19.49 -14.07 1.24
N GLN A 294 19.32 -14.42 2.53
CA GLN A 294 19.16 -15.81 2.96
C GLN A 294 17.89 -16.42 2.36
N PHE A 295 16.78 -15.70 2.34
CA PHE A 295 15.53 -16.15 1.73
C PHE A 295 15.71 -16.48 0.25
N PHE A 296 16.41 -15.63 -0.50
CA PHE A 296 16.72 -15.90 -1.92
C PHE A 296 17.57 -17.17 -2.07
N LYS A 297 18.63 -17.33 -1.29
CA LYS A 297 19.49 -18.53 -1.36
C LYS A 297 18.73 -19.83 -1.06
N GLN A 298 17.76 -19.78 -0.15
CA GLN A 298 16.96 -20.97 0.21
C GLN A 298 15.90 -21.32 -0.82
N ASN A 299 15.58 -20.40 -1.72
CA ASN A 299 14.51 -20.52 -2.73
C ASN A 299 15.05 -20.29 -4.16
N GLU A 300 16.34 -20.43 -4.39
CA GLU A 300 16.95 -20.49 -5.73
C GLU A 300 16.72 -21.88 -6.32
N GLU A 301 15.60 -22.07 -7.06
CA GLU A 301 15.37 -23.11 -8.02
C GLU A 301 14.98 -22.52 -9.38
#